data_fcfc71aea787a13ceb90e0fd4d0224b6
#
_entry.id   fcfc71aea787a13ceb90e0fd4d0224b6
#
_cell.length_a   1.000
_cell.length_b   1.000
_cell.length_c   1.000
_cell.angle_alpha   90.00
_cell.angle_beta   90.00
_cell.angle_gamma   90.00
#
_symmetry.space_group_name_H-M   'P 1'
#
loop_
_entity.id
_entity.type
_entity.pdbx_description
1 polymer ?
#
loop_
_entity_poly.entity_id
_entity_poly.type
_entity_poly.pdbx_seq_one_letter_code
_entity_poly.pdbx_strand_id
1 'polypeptide(L)'
;MGILQNRVAIISGAGTGLGRAASISFAAEGADVVLLGRRLAKLEETASIVKAKTGKEALVSQTDVSDEQQVQDTISAVLQQFGHIDIILNNAAVLEAGSVLELTSEEWQNQIAINLTGPFLLTKAVLPTMRTAKYGRIINITSGLSWNGAGGYAAYSAAKAGLESLTRTLADEEYEHGILANLYNPGMLRTEMHATGKDPAIVTPDLIRLASLSASGPTGTIVSYG
;
A
#
# COMPACT_ATOMS: atom_id res chain seq x y z
N MET A 1 -11.84 13.69 17.47
CA MET A 1 -10.84 13.99 16.44
C MET A 1 -10.24 12.66 16.04
N GLY A 2 -10.17 12.34 14.75
CA GLY A 2 -9.61 11.07 14.28
C GLY A 2 -8.09 11.01 14.52
N ILE A 3 -7.54 9.81 14.68
CA ILE A 3 -6.12 9.59 15.01
C ILE A 3 -5.18 9.95 13.86
N LEU A 4 -5.69 10.02 12.61
CA LEU A 4 -4.95 10.41 11.40
C LEU A 4 -5.26 11.85 10.94
N GLN A 5 -5.80 12.68 11.81
CA GLN A 5 -6.13 14.08 11.49
C GLN A 5 -4.90 14.84 10.98
N ASN A 6 -5.06 15.59 9.88
CA ASN A 6 -4.00 16.35 9.20
C ASN A 6 -2.88 15.47 8.62
N ARG A 7 -3.12 14.19 8.36
CA ARG A 7 -2.20 13.30 7.66
C ARG A 7 -2.62 13.11 6.21
N VAL A 8 -1.66 13.10 5.30
CA VAL A 8 -1.84 12.77 3.89
C VAL A 8 -1.43 11.31 3.68
N ALA A 9 -2.37 10.48 3.24
CA ALA A 9 -2.17 9.05 3.05
C ALA A 9 -2.36 8.66 1.58
N ILE A 10 -1.33 8.09 0.98
CA ILE A 10 -1.38 7.51 -0.37
C ILE A 10 -1.68 6.01 -0.26
N ILE A 11 -2.71 5.56 -0.97
CA ILE A 11 -3.13 4.15 -0.98
C ILE A 11 -3.08 3.63 -2.43
N SER A 12 -2.18 2.70 -2.72
CA SER A 12 -2.16 2.04 -4.02
C SER A 12 -3.13 0.87 -4.08
N GLY A 13 -3.71 0.61 -5.27
CA GLY A 13 -4.77 -0.37 -5.42
C GLY A 13 -6.06 0.00 -4.70
N ALA A 14 -6.35 1.31 -4.58
CA ALA A 14 -7.45 1.85 -3.78
C ALA A 14 -8.86 1.62 -4.37
N GLY A 15 -8.96 1.14 -5.61
CA GLY A 15 -10.23 1.01 -6.30
C GLY A 15 -11.13 -0.13 -5.77
N THR A 16 -10.58 -1.16 -5.11
CA THR A 16 -11.33 -2.34 -4.65
C THR A 16 -10.70 -2.97 -3.40
N GLY A 17 -11.36 -3.97 -2.85
CA GLY A 17 -10.81 -4.84 -1.80
C GLY A 17 -10.26 -4.09 -0.60
N LEU A 18 -9.05 -4.49 -0.16
CA LEU A 18 -8.39 -3.91 1.01
C LEU A 18 -8.04 -2.43 0.82
N GLY A 19 -7.58 -2.04 -0.37
CA GLY A 19 -7.25 -0.64 -0.66
C GLY A 19 -8.46 0.28 -0.52
N ARG A 20 -9.63 -0.12 -1.03
CA ARG A 20 -10.90 0.61 -0.82
C ARG A 20 -11.27 0.70 0.66
N ALA A 21 -11.23 -0.42 1.38
CA ALA A 21 -11.57 -0.46 2.81
C ALA A 21 -10.62 0.43 3.63
N ALA A 22 -9.32 0.37 3.37
CA ALA A 22 -8.31 1.22 4.00
C ALA A 22 -8.55 2.71 3.72
N SER A 23 -8.85 3.08 2.47
CA SER A 23 -9.14 4.46 2.07
C SER A 23 -10.31 5.05 2.86
N ILE A 24 -11.40 4.29 2.98
CA ILE A 24 -12.57 4.70 3.75
C ILE A 24 -12.22 4.85 5.23
N SER A 25 -11.50 3.89 5.80
CA SER A 25 -11.15 3.89 7.23
C SER A 25 -10.15 4.99 7.58
N PHE A 26 -9.14 5.24 6.73
CA PHE A 26 -8.17 6.32 6.95
C PHE A 26 -8.85 7.70 6.86
N ALA A 27 -9.75 7.90 5.90
CA ALA A 27 -10.53 9.12 5.79
C ALA A 27 -11.46 9.32 7.01
N ALA A 28 -12.07 8.26 7.53
CA ALA A 28 -12.89 8.31 8.75
C ALA A 28 -12.08 8.71 9.99
N GLU A 29 -10.79 8.32 10.03
CA GLU A 29 -9.83 8.76 11.05
C GLU A 29 -9.22 10.15 10.78
N GLY A 30 -9.70 10.86 9.76
CA GLY A 30 -9.36 12.24 9.50
C GLY A 30 -8.22 12.46 8.50
N ALA A 31 -7.65 11.41 7.90
CA ALA A 31 -6.63 11.57 6.86
C ALA A 31 -7.20 12.19 5.58
N ASP A 32 -6.37 12.94 4.85
CA ASP A 32 -6.59 13.27 3.46
C ASP A 32 -6.04 12.12 2.61
N VAL A 33 -6.92 11.43 1.89
CA VAL A 33 -6.57 10.21 1.18
C VAL A 33 -6.38 10.43 -0.31
N VAL A 34 -5.32 9.83 -0.85
CA VAL A 34 -4.99 9.81 -2.27
C VAL A 34 -5.13 8.39 -2.78
N LEU A 35 -6.01 8.20 -3.75
CA LEU A 35 -6.41 6.90 -4.28
C LEU A 35 -5.68 6.62 -5.58
N LEU A 36 -4.73 5.67 -5.56
CA LEU A 36 -3.97 5.26 -6.74
C LEU A 36 -4.42 3.91 -7.28
N GLY A 37 -4.43 3.80 -8.61
CA GLY A 37 -4.69 2.57 -9.32
C GLY A 37 -4.91 2.78 -10.82
N ARG A 38 -4.97 1.69 -11.57
CA ARG A 38 -5.10 1.74 -13.05
C ARG A 38 -6.52 1.98 -13.54
N ARG A 39 -7.53 1.63 -12.74
CA ARG A 39 -8.96 1.66 -13.15
C ARG A 39 -9.65 2.90 -12.58
N LEU A 40 -9.66 3.99 -13.37
CA LEU A 40 -10.21 5.28 -12.95
C LEU A 40 -11.62 5.18 -12.36
N ALA A 41 -12.56 4.51 -13.06
CA ALA A 41 -13.93 4.37 -12.59
C ALA A 41 -14.04 3.70 -11.19
N LYS A 42 -13.13 2.76 -10.87
CA LYS A 42 -13.10 2.11 -9.55
C LYS A 42 -12.56 3.02 -8.45
N LEU A 43 -11.64 3.91 -8.80
CA LEU A 43 -11.14 4.93 -7.88
C LEU A 43 -12.20 5.99 -7.59
N GLU A 44 -12.92 6.44 -8.62
CA GLU A 44 -14.03 7.40 -8.49
C GLU A 44 -15.19 6.82 -7.65
N GLU A 45 -15.52 5.54 -7.85
CA GLU A 45 -16.46 4.82 -6.99
C GLU A 45 -16.01 4.85 -5.52
N THR A 46 -14.74 4.56 -5.26
CA THR A 46 -14.17 4.60 -3.91
C THR A 46 -14.20 6.02 -3.34
N ALA A 47 -13.83 7.04 -4.11
CA ALA A 47 -13.87 8.45 -3.72
C ALA A 47 -15.30 8.88 -3.34
N SER A 48 -16.29 8.47 -4.12
CA SER A 48 -17.71 8.73 -3.82
C SER A 48 -18.15 8.09 -2.50
N ILE A 49 -17.69 6.87 -2.21
CA ILE A 49 -17.99 6.19 -0.93
C ILE A 49 -17.29 6.89 0.23
N VAL A 50 -16.03 7.31 0.06
CA VAL A 50 -15.30 8.10 1.07
C VAL A 50 -16.08 9.37 1.39
N LYS A 51 -16.46 10.15 0.37
CA LYS A 51 -17.25 11.38 0.55
C LYS A 51 -18.57 11.12 1.28
N ALA A 52 -19.33 10.12 0.84
CA ALA A 52 -20.62 9.79 1.44
C ALA A 52 -20.52 9.38 2.92
N LYS A 53 -19.44 8.66 3.31
CA LYS A 53 -19.28 8.14 4.67
C LYS A 53 -18.58 9.10 5.62
N THR A 54 -17.70 9.96 5.12
CA THR A 54 -16.82 10.78 5.98
C THR A 54 -16.97 12.28 5.75
N GLY A 55 -17.62 12.69 4.67
CA GLY A 55 -17.69 14.09 4.24
C GLY A 55 -16.41 14.62 3.59
N LYS A 56 -15.33 13.82 3.56
CA LYS A 56 -14.04 14.23 2.98
C LYS A 56 -13.97 13.92 1.49
N GLU A 57 -13.34 14.80 0.74
CA GLU A 57 -12.97 14.52 -0.65
C GLU A 57 -11.68 13.69 -0.68
N ALA A 58 -11.63 12.73 -1.59
CA ALA A 58 -10.40 11.97 -1.87
C ALA A 58 -9.78 12.46 -3.17
N LEU A 59 -8.45 12.61 -3.22
CA LEU A 59 -7.75 12.84 -4.47
C LEU A 59 -7.65 11.52 -5.25
N VAL A 60 -8.10 11.52 -6.50
CA VAL A 60 -8.01 10.36 -7.38
C VAL A 60 -6.88 10.55 -8.38
N SER A 61 -5.98 9.57 -8.50
CA SER A 61 -4.90 9.55 -9.49
C SER A 61 -4.88 8.19 -10.21
N GLN A 62 -5.11 8.23 -11.51
CA GLN A 62 -4.93 7.04 -12.35
C GLN A 62 -3.43 6.83 -12.58
N THR A 63 -2.88 5.83 -11.89
CA THR A 63 -1.44 5.58 -11.85
C THR A 63 -1.17 4.08 -11.95
N ASP A 64 -0.29 3.70 -12.86
CA ASP A 64 0.36 2.39 -12.83
C ASP A 64 1.60 2.49 -11.93
N VAL A 65 1.60 1.76 -10.82
CA VAL A 65 2.70 1.80 -9.83
C VAL A 65 4.01 1.25 -10.37
N SER A 66 3.97 0.47 -11.46
CA SER A 66 5.16 -0.05 -12.13
C SER A 66 5.80 0.93 -13.12
N ASP A 67 5.16 2.06 -13.40
CA ASP A 67 5.66 3.13 -14.26
C ASP A 67 6.27 4.26 -13.41
N GLU A 68 7.59 4.39 -13.45
CA GLU A 68 8.33 5.36 -12.64
C GLU A 68 7.90 6.80 -12.93
N GLN A 69 7.62 7.14 -14.21
CA GLN A 69 7.21 8.50 -14.58
C GLN A 69 5.83 8.83 -14.03
N GLN A 70 4.84 7.93 -14.16
CA GLN A 70 3.51 8.12 -13.60
C GLN A 70 3.56 8.25 -12.08
N VAL A 71 4.40 7.48 -11.40
CA VAL A 71 4.62 7.60 -9.96
C VAL A 71 5.16 8.97 -9.60
N GLN A 72 6.20 9.46 -10.28
CA GLN A 72 6.80 10.77 -10.03
C GLN A 72 5.81 11.91 -10.27
N ASP A 73 5.05 11.85 -11.38
CA ASP A 73 4.03 12.86 -11.71
C ASP A 73 2.93 12.89 -10.62
N THR A 74 2.49 11.71 -10.17
CA THR A 74 1.52 11.58 -9.09
C THR A 74 2.02 12.19 -7.79
N ILE A 75 3.23 11.83 -7.35
CA ILE A 75 3.81 12.36 -6.10
C ILE A 75 3.99 13.88 -6.19
N SER A 76 4.42 14.40 -7.34
CA SER A 76 4.54 15.84 -7.58
C SER A 76 3.20 16.56 -7.44
N ALA A 77 2.13 16.00 -8.03
CA ALA A 77 0.77 16.55 -7.91
C ALA A 77 0.26 16.53 -6.46
N VAL A 78 0.51 15.43 -5.72
CA VAL A 78 0.14 15.35 -4.30
C VAL A 78 0.87 16.39 -3.46
N LEU A 79 2.17 16.55 -3.68
CA LEU A 79 2.97 17.57 -2.97
C LEU A 79 2.53 18.99 -3.32
N GLN A 80 2.15 19.25 -4.57
CA GLN A 80 1.60 20.56 -4.97
C GLN A 80 0.28 20.85 -4.25
N GLN A 81 -0.57 19.86 -4.04
CA GLN A 81 -1.89 20.05 -3.42
C GLN A 81 -1.84 20.10 -1.89
N PHE A 82 -1.05 19.24 -1.26
CA PHE A 82 -1.05 19.06 0.20
C PHE A 82 0.23 19.54 0.89
N GLY A 83 1.33 19.72 0.16
CA GLY A 83 2.62 20.18 0.69
C GLY A 83 3.42 19.07 1.41
N HIS A 84 2.83 17.95 1.75
CA HIS A 84 3.49 16.85 2.47
C HIS A 84 2.84 15.50 2.17
N ILE A 85 3.51 14.42 2.54
CA ILE A 85 3.01 13.04 2.47
C ILE A 85 3.49 12.33 3.74
N ASP A 86 2.55 11.78 4.52
CA ASP A 86 2.83 11.15 5.82
C ASP A 86 2.79 9.63 5.78
N ILE A 87 1.87 9.08 4.99
CA ILE A 87 1.57 7.66 5.01
C ILE A 87 1.53 7.14 3.58
N ILE A 88 2.15 5.98 3.36
CA ILE A 88 1.99 5.21 2.14
C ILE A 88 1.54 3.79 2.47
N LEU A 89 0.45 3.35 1.84
CA LEU A 89 -0.02 1.97 1.87
C LEU A 89 0.23 1.34 0.50
N ASN A 90 1.29 0.56 0.39
CA ASN A 90 1.61 -0.24 -0.78
C ASN A 90 0.75 -1.51 -0.79
N ASN A 91 -0.43 -1.40 -1.41
CA ASN A 91 -1.44 -2.46 -1.44
C ASN A 91 -1.71 -2.98 -2.85
N ALA A 92 -1.40 -2.22 -3.91
CA ALA A 92 -1.57 -2.68 -5.28
C ALA A 92 -0.83 -4.01 -5.49
N ALA A 93 -1.55 -5.00 -6.04
CA ALA A 93 -0.99 -6.31 -6.30
C ALA A 93 -1.72 -6.99 -7.47
N VAL A 94 -1.03 -7.89 -8.11
CA VAL A 94 -1.57 -8.87 -9.07
C VAL A 94 -1.11 -10.26 -8.67
N LEU A 95 -1.94 -11.24 -9.00
CA LEU A 95 -1.66 -12.65 -8.76
C LEU A 95 -2.15 -13.45 -9.96
N GLU A 96 -1.23 -14.06 -10.65
CA GLU A 96 -1.46 -14.99 -11.76
C GLU A 96 -0.87 -16.34 -11.34
N ALA A 97 -1.72 -17.35 -11.28
CA ALA A 97 -1.32 -18.69 -10.86
C ALA A 97 -0.87 -19.51 -12.06
N GLY A 98 0.22 -20.24 -11.90
CA GLY A 98 0.78 -21.16 -12.90
C GLY A 98 2.00 -21.88 -12.33
N SER A 99 2.25 -23.10 -12.77
CA SER A 99 3.49 -23.79 -12.40
C SER A 99 4.72 -23.05 -12.94
N VAL A 100 5.88 -23.25 -12.34
CA VAL A 100 7.14 -22.63 -12.84
C VAL A 100 7.41 -22.94 -14.32
N LEU A 101 6.98 -24.12 -14.77
CA LEU A 101 7.15 -24.55 -16.16
C LEU A 101 6.20 -23.78 -17.12
N GLU A 102 5.00 -23.44 -16.67
CA GLU A 102 3.94 -22.82 -17.48
C GLU A 102 4.01 -21.29 -17.42
N LEU A 103 4.55 -20.73 -16.33
CA LEU A 103 4.64 -19.29 -16.12
C LEU A 103 5.52 -18.65 -17.20
N THR A 104 4.95 -17.76 -17.98
CA THR A 104 5.70 -17.01 -18.99
C THR A 104 6.61 -15.96 -18.36
N SER A 105 7.65 -15.55 -19.08
CA SER A 105 8.53 -14.46 -18.63
C SER A 105 7.78 -13.14 -18.49
N GLU A 106 6.75 -12.90 -19.31
CA GLU A 106 5.91 -11.70 -19.23
C GLU A 106 5.07 -11.69 -17.95
N GLU A 107 4.39 -12.79 -17.63
CA GLU A 107 3.61 -12.93 -16.39
C GLU A 107 4.50 -12.82 -15.14
N TRP A 108 5.70 -13.42 -15.18
CA TRP A 108 6.70 -13.25 -14.14
C TRP A 108 7.07 -11.77 -13.95
N GLN A 109 7.47 -11.09 -15.04
CA GLN A 109 7.88 -9.69 -15.01
C GLN A 109 6.75 -8.77 -14.55
N ASN A 110 5.51 -9.00 -15.01
CA ASN A 110 4.35 -8.23 -14.58
C ASN A 110 4.12 -8.34 -13.07
N GLN A 111 4.20 -9.54 -12.51
CA GLN A 111 4.04 -9.74 -11.07
C GLN A 111 5.17 -9.10 -10.25
N ILE A 112 6.42 -9.21 -10.70
CA ILE A 112 7.56 -8.53 -10.05
C ILE A 112 7.41 -7.01 -10.15
N ALA A 113 7.05 -6.49 -11.32
CA ALA A 113 6.89 -5.05 -11.55
C ALA A 113 5.84 -4.44 -10.63
N ILE A 114 4.67 -5.06 -10.47
CA ILE A 114 3.59 -4.50 -9.67
C ILE A 114 3.78 -4.80 -8.17
N ASN A 115 4.16 -6.05 -7.80
CA ASN A 115 4.17 -6.47 -6.40
C ASN A 115 5.45 -6.10 -5.64
N LEU A 116 6.56 -5.78 -6.34
CA LEU A 116 7.86 -5.45 -5.74
C LEU A 116 8.40 -4.12 -6.24
N THR A 117 8.55 -3.94 -7.56
CA THR A 117 9.12 -2.70 -8.11
C THR A 117 8.21 -1.51 -7.85
N GLY A 118 6.88 -1.65 -7.96
CA GLY A 118 5.92 -0.59 -7.66
C GLY A 118 6.03 -0.04 -6.23
N PRO A 119 5.99 -0.87 -5.18
CA PRO A 119 6.28 -0.44 -3.82
C PRO A 119 7.64 0.26 -3.65
N PHE A 120 8.68 -0.22 -4.32
CA PHE A 120 9.99 0.43 -4.34
C PHE A 120 9.92 1.84 -4.96
N LEU A 121 9.30 1.99 -6.13
CA LEU A 121 9.20 3.28 -6.84
C LEU A 121 8.39 4.30 -6.04
N LEU A 122 7.21 3.91 -5.52
CA LEU A 122 6.39 4.77 -4.68
C LEU A 122 7.14 5.19 -3.42
N THR A 123 7.79 4.26 -2.74
CA THR A 123 8.57 4.54 -1.54
C THR A 123 9.72 5.50 -1.84
N LYS A 124 10.53 5.22 -2.87
CA LYS A 124 11.64 6.06 -3.31
C LYS A 124 11.19 7.50 -3.60
N ALA A 125 10.02 7.66 -4.24
CA ALA A 125 9.50 8.98 -4.60
C ALA A 125 9.03 9.81 -3.39
N VAL A 126 8.55 9.18 -2.31
CA VAL A 126 8.07 9.90 -1.12
C VAL A 126 9.15 10.13 -0.05
N LEU A 127 10.22 9.35 -0.04
CA LEU A 127 11.28 9.45 0.98
C LEU A 127 11.87 10.85 1.13
N PRO A 128 12.16 11.65 0.08
CA PRO A 128 12.72 12.99 0.25
C PRO A 128 11.83 13.92 1.09
N THR A 129 10.52 13.88 0.88
CA THR A 129 9.58 14.70 1.64
C THR A 129 9.41 14.18 3.07
N MET A 130 9.34 12.86 3.28
CA MET A 130 9.27 12.25 4.60
C MET A 130 10.53 12.53 5.44
N ARG A 131 11.72 12.45 4.83
CA ARG A 131 12.98 12.82 5.51
C ARG A 131 13.00 14.28 5.92
N THR A 132 12.54 15.20 5.06
CA THR A 132 12.43 16.62 5.38
C THR A 132 11.48 16.86 6.56
N ALA A 133 10.35 16.17 6.59
CA ALA A 133 9.36 16.25 7.65
C ALA A 133 9.78 15.51 8.93
N LYS A 134 10.82 14.67 8.87
CA LYS A 134 11.22 13.73 9.93
C LYS A 134 10.06 12.85 10.41
N TYR A 135 9.20 12.48 9.47
CA TYR A 135 8.02 11.65 9.70
C TYR A 135 7.63 10.90 8.43
N GLY A 136 7.36 9.63 8.57
CA GLY A 136 6.81 8.79 7.52
C GLY A 136 6.32 7.45 8.08
N ARG A 137 5.23 6.92 7.50
CA ARG A 137 4.71 5.58 7.82
C ARG A 137 4.51 4.83 6.51
N ILE A 138 5.36 3.84 6.29
CA ILE A 138 5.34 2.99 5.10
C ILE A 138 4.77 1.63 5.51
N ILE A 139 3.66 1.25 4.89
CA ILE A 139 2.98 -0.01 5.17
C ILE A 139 2.95 -0.82 3.87
N ASN A 140 3.62 -1.97 3.86
CA ASN A 140 3.69 -2.87 2.72
C ASN A 140 2.82 -4.10 2.98
N ILE A 141 1.85 -4.38 2.09
CA ILE A 141 1.01 -5.57 2.20
C ILE A 141 1.79 -6.80 1.72
N THR A 142 2.04 -7.71 2.66
CA THR A 142 2.68 -9.01 2.39
C THR A 142 1.67 -10.16 2.38
N SER A 143 2.16 -11.38 2.39
CA SER A 143 1.37 -12.62 2.35
C SER A 143 2.12 -13.75 3.04
N GLY A 144 1.41 -14.74 3.57
CA GLY A 144 2.02 -15.98 4.04
C GLY A 144 2.85 -16.70 2.98
N LEU A 145 2.55 -16.47 1.68
CA LEU A 145 3.31 -17.03 0.56
C LEU A 145 4.73 -16.46 0.43
N SER A 146 5.06 -15.34 1.11
CA SER A 146 6.39 -14.74 1.09
C SER A 146 7.46 -15.65 1.71
N TRP A 147 7.10 -16.50 2.65
CA TRP A 147 8.08 -17.28 3.38
C TRP A 147 7.92 -18.81 3.20
N ASN A 148 6.71 -19.32 2.94
CA ASN A 148 6.52 -20.76 2.75
C ASN A 148 6.39 -21.16 1.28
N GLY A 149 6.12 -20.21 0.39
CA GLY A 149 5.81 -20.48 -1.01
C GLY A 149 4.55 -21.38 -1.14
N ALA A 150 4.15 -21.64 -2.37
CA ALA A 150 3.20 -22.68 -2.71
C ALA A 150 3.30 -23.00 -4.20
N GLY A 151 2.96 -24.22 -4.60
CA GLY A 151 2.88 -24.58 -6.02
C GLY A 151 1.93 -23.65 -6.77
N GLY A 152 2.33 -23.18 -7.93
CA GLY A 152 1.56 -22.25 -8.75
C GLY A 152 1.69 -20.77 -8.43
N TYR A 153 2.53 -20.37 -7.45
CA TYR A 153 2.63 -18.96 -7.03
C TYR A 153 4.08 -18.44 -7.02
N ALA A 154 4.94 -18.94 -7.90
CA ALA A 154 6.38 -18.65 -7.86
C ALA A 154 6.70 -17.15 -7.93
N ALA A 155 6.16 -16.42 -8.93
CA ALA A 155 6.42 -15.00 -9.10
C ALA A 155 5.85 -14.16 -7.95
N TYR A 156 4.63 -14.46 -7.51
CA TYR A 156 4.00 -13.76 -6.39
C TYR A 156 4.78 -13.97 -5.09
N SER A 157 5.15 -15.22 -4.78
CA SER A 157 5.93 -15.55 -3.57
C SER A 157 7.29 -14.88 -3.57
N ALA A 158 8.01 -14.90 -4.71
CA ALA A 158 9.28 -14.24 -4.87
C ALA A 158 9.16 -12.70 -4.69
N ALA A 159 8.13 -12.09 -5.30
CA ALA A 159 7.88 -10.65 -5.15
C ALA A 159 7.58 -10.27 -3.69
N LYS A 160 6.74 -11.05 -2.99
CA LYS A 160 6.40 -10.76 -1.58
C LYS A 160 7.57 -11.03 -0.64
N ALA A 161 8.40 -12.05 -0.89
CA ALA A 161 9.65 -12.27 -0.15
C ALA A 161 10.64 -11.12 -0.36
N GLY A 162 10.80 -10.65 -1.60
CA GLY A 162 11.60 -9.47 -1.92
C GLY A 162 11.09 -8.21 -1.24
N LEU A 163 9.75 -8.01 -1.21
CA LEU A 163 9.13 -6.87 -0.54
C LEU A 163 9.37 -6.89 0.98
N GLU A 164 9.38 -8.05 1.61
CA GLU A 164 9.72 -8.16 3.02
C GLU A 164 11.18 -7.78 3.30
N SER A 165 12.11 -8.25 2.46
CA SER A 165 13.52 -7.88 2.56
C SER A 165 13.71 -6.38 2.36
N LEU A 166 13.12 -5.81 1.31
CA LEU A 166 13.13 -4.35 1.06
C LEU A 166 12.60 -3.56 2.25
N THR A 167 11.50 -4.01 2.87
CA THR A 167 10.92 -3.31 4.01
C THR A 167 11.85 -3.30 5.22
N ARG A 168 12.57 -4.41 5.48
CA ARG A 168 13.56 -4.45 6.58
C ARG A 168 14.75 -3.54 6.30
N THR A 169 15.22 -3.47 5.04
CA THR A 169 16.26 -2.53 4.63
C THR A 169 15.82 -1.08 4.84
N LEU A 170 14.61 -0.72 4.38
CA LEU A 170 14.04 0.61 4.60
C LEU A 170 13.89 0.95 6.10
N ALA A 171 13.50 -0.02 6.91
CA ALA A 171 13.36 0.16 8.35
C ALA A 171 14.69 0.52 9.03
N ASP A 172 15.79 -0.07 8.57
CA ASP A 172 17.15 0.21 9.07
C ASP A 172 17.65 1.57 8.56
N GLU A 173 17.55 1.83 7.26
CA GLU A 173 18.04 3.06 6.63
C GLU A 173 17.31 4.33 7.08
N GLU A 174 16.00 4.23 7.37
CA GLU A 174 15.13 5.39 7.54
C GLU A 174 14.73 5.68 8.99
N TYR A 175 15.12 4.83 9.93
CA TYR A 175 14.74 4.97 11.34
C TYR A 175 15.20 6.32 11.94
N GLU A 176 16.43 6.72 11.70
CA GLU A 176 16.97 7.98 12.21
C GLU A 176 16.32 9.22 11.59
N HIS A 177 15.62 9.04 10.47
CA HIS A 177 14.81 10.07 9.84
C HIS A 177 13.36 10.14 10.37
N GLY A 178 13.00 9.32 11.37
CA GLY A 178 11.66 9.28 11.95
C GLY A 178 10.64 8.56 11.06
N ILE A 179 11.12 7.80 10.07
CA ILE A 179 10.29 7.04 9.13
C ILE A 179 10.25 5.58 9.60
N LEU A 180 9.05 5.03 9.72
CA LEU A 180 8.84 3.63 10.09
C LEU A 180 8.28 2.86 8.90
N ALA A 181 8.92 1.75 8.55
CA ALA A 181 8.50 0.87 7.47
C ALA A 181 8.12 -0.51 8.05
N ASN A 182 6.88 -0.92 7.85
CA ASN A 182 6.37 -2.19 8.38
C ASN A 182 5.60 -2.97 7.33
N LEU A 183 5.44 -4.25 7.61
CA LEU A 183 4.69 -5.20 6.80
C LEU A 183 3.36 -5.53 7.48
N TYR A 184 2.34 -5.71 6.66
CA TYR A 184 1.06 -6.22 7.12
C TYR A 184 0.62 -7.44 6.30
N ASN A 185 0.38 -8.56 6.99
CA ASN A 185 -0.20 -9.76 6.38
C ASN A 185 -1.69 -9.84 6.75
N PRO A 186 -2.60 -9.52 5.83
CA PRO A 186 -4.03 -9.49 6.12
C PRO A 186 -4.68 -10.88 6.19
N GLY A 187 -3.92 -11.95 5.88
CA GLY A 187 -4.50 -13.26 5.63
C GLY A 187 -5.37 -13.28 4.36
N MET A 188 -6.30 -14.23 4.28
CA MET A 188 -7.17 -14.37 3.12
C MET A 188 -8.38 -13.44 3.24
N LEU A 189 -8.45 -12.45 2.35
CA LEU A 189 -9.55 -11.49 2.25
C LEU A 189 -10.40 -11.76 1.01
N ARG A 190 -11.71 -11.56 1.14
CA ARG A 190 -12.64 -11.59 0.01
C ARG A 190 -12.49 -10.31 -0.81
N THR A 191 -11.91 -10.45 -2.00
CA THR A 191 -11.62 -9.35 -2.93
C THR A 191 -11.89 -9.81 -4.37
N GLU A 192 -11.62 -8.98 -5.36
CA GLU A 192 -11.63 -9.44 -6.76
C GLU A 192 -10.53 -10.49 -7.04
N MET A 193 -9.45 -10.51 -6.26
CA MET A 193 -8.36 -11.50 -6.37
C MET A 193 -8.76 -12.85 -5.77
N HIS A 194 -9.60 -12.85 -4.75
CA HIS A 194 -10.04 -14.06 -4.04
C HIS A 194 -11.54 -13.97 -3.75
N ALA A 195 -12.32 -14.90 -4.33
CA ALA A 195 -13.78 -14.94 -4.15
C ALA A 195 -14.21 -15.28 -2.71
N THR A 196 -13.33 -15.90 -1.92
CA THR A 196 -13.56 -16.33 -0.54
C THR A 196 -12.64 -15.58 0.42
N GLY A 197 -12.93 -15.64 1.71
CA GLY A 197 -12.14 -14.98 2.76
C GLY A 197 -12.96 -13.99 3.58
N LYS A 198 -12.28 -13.30 4.49
CA LYS A 198 -12.90 -12.33 5.40
C LYS A 198 -13.19 -11.00 4.69
N ASP A 199 -14.10 -10.21 5.23
CA ASP A 199 -14.36 -8.86 4.76
C ASP A 199 -13.09 -7.99 4.96
N PRO A 200 -12.61 -7.26 3.93
CA PRO A 200 -11.43 -6.41 4.06
C PRO A 200 -11.54 -5.33 5.16
N ALA A 201 -12.73 -4.92 5.53
CA ALA A 201 -12.91 -3.92 6.58
C ALA A 201 -12.44 -4.40 7.97
N ILE A 202 -12.44 -5.72 8.21
CA ILE A 202 -12.08 -6.29 9.52
C ILE A 202 -10.60 -6.06 9.89
N VAL A 203 -9.74 -5.88 8.90
CA VAL A 203 -8.29 -5.70 9.11
C VAL A 203 -7.85 -4.23 9.11
N THR A 204 -8.76 -3.30 8.81
CA THR A 204 -8.41 -1.87 8.75
C THR A 204 -7.99 -1.25 10.09
N PRO A 205 -8.45 -1.71 11.27
CA PRO A 205 -7.93 -1.22 12.55
C PRO A 205 -6.42 -1.44 12.71
N ASP A 206 -5.87 -2.57 12.23
CA ASP A 206 -4.44 -2.80 12.28
C ASP A 206 -3.67 -1.86 11.35
N LEU A 207 -4.22 -1.56 10.16
CA LEU A 207 -3.62 -0.59 9.24
C LEU A 207 -3.63 0.82 9.83
N ILE A 208 -4.71 1.23 10.50
CA ILE A 208 -4.79 2.51 11.22
C ILE A 208 -3.74 2.56 12.32
N ARG A 209 -3.59 1.48 13.10
CA ARG A 209 -2.57 1.36 14.15
C ARG A 209 -1.16 1.52 13.58
N LEU A 210 -0.83 0.86 12.46
CA LEU A 210 0.47 1.01 11.78
C LEU A 210 0.67 2.42 11.22
N ALA A 211 -0.36 3.04 10.66
CA ALA A 211 -0.34 4.39 10.12
C ALA A 211 -0.18 5.48 11.20
N SER A 212 -0.57 5.18 12.45
CA SER A 212 -0.55 6.11 13.59
C SER A 212 0.59 5.87 14.59
N LEU A 213 1.53 4.98 14.30
CA LEU A 213 2.65 4.69 15.20
C LEU A 213 3.40 5.96 15.60
N SER A 214 3.79 6.05 16.88
CA SER A 214 4.70 7.10 17.36
C SER A 214 6.09 6.96 16.72
N ALA A 215 6.93 7.98 16.82
CA ALA A 215 8.29 7.95 16.27
C ALA A 215 9.16 6.80 16.83
N SER A 216 8.88 6.37 18.06
CA SER A 216 9.54 5.24 18.73
C SER A 216 8.81 3.91 18.51
N GLY A 217 7.86 3.85 17.60
CA GLY A 217 7.12 2.63 17.30
C GLY A 217 7.98 1.56 16.62
N PRO A 218 7.45 0.33 16.50
CA PRO A 218 8.15 -0.74 15.81
C PRO A 218 8.36 -0.42 14.33
N THR A 219 9.52 -0.84 13.81
CA THR A 219 9.86 -0.78 12.38
C THR A 219 10.47 -2.11 11.93
N GLY A 220 10.40 -2.43 10.65
CA GLY A 220 10.89 -3.71 10.09
C GLY A 220 10.08 -4.94 10.50
N THR A 221 8.92 -4.76 11.13
CA THR A 221 8.12 -5.87 11.69
C THR A 221 7.01 -6.31 10.73
N ILE A 222 6.60 -7.57 10.91
CA ILE A 222 5.41 -8.12 10.24
C ILE A 222 4.29 -8.19 11.27
N VAL A 223 3.20 -7.48 11.01
CA VAL A 223 1.95 -7.61 11.75
C VAL A 223 1.02 -8.49 10.94
N SER A 224 0.47 -9.52 11.55
CA SER A 224 -0.48 -10.43 10.91
C SER A 224 -1.85 -10.30 11.57
N TYR A 225 -2.90 -10.36 10.74
CA TYR A 225 -4.24 -10.51 11.25
C TYR A 225 -4.45 -11.95 11.74
N GLY A 226 -4.85 -12.13 12.98
CA GLY A 226 -5.23 -13.44 13.52
C GLY A 226 -4.85 -13.66 14.90
#